data_2124094c00c6735971a2e3accd06c98b
#
_entry.id   2124094c00c6735971a2e3accd06c98b
#
_cell.length_a   1.000
_cell.length_b   1.000
_cell.length_c   1.000
_cell.angle_alpha   90.00
_cell.angle_beta   90.00
_cell.angle_gamma   90.00
#
_symmetry.space_group_name_H-M   'P 1'
#
loop_
_entity.id
_entity.type
_entity.pdbx_description
1 polymer ?
#
loop_
_entity_poly.entity_id
_entity_poly.type
_entity_poly.pdbx_seq_one_letter_code
_entity_poly.pdbx_strand_id
1 'polypeptide(L)'
;MLHSTKLVFRATPQALCFPVRSYSRYVRTVPKTASAKTTSKLAPSITTEDEVAEQDPSLQEPQSATSTASFAFHDAPPETRSVLNSSTNNNIDWSDSYHGLGSQPFSREIADILLAPIKDQDIEIKPDGLLYLPEIKYRRILNKAFGPGGWGLVPRTESLITKSQISREYGLICHGRLISIARGEQDYFGGEEKVTTALEGCKSNALMRCCKDLGIASGLWDPGFIRKWKAKYCEEVFVEHVVNKKKKKLWKLKSNKKIEYPYKQL
;
A
#
# COMPACT_ATOMS: atom_id res chain seq x y z
N MET A 1 -36.23 -60.19 29.06
CA MET A 1 -36.90 -59.22 28.14
C MET A 1 -36.84 -57.86 28.77
N LEU A 2 -35.85 -57.04 28.36
CA LEU A 2 -35.70 -55.67 28.85
C LEU A 2 -35.83 -54.70 27.68
N HIS A 3 -36.92 -53.92 27.70
CA HIS A 3 -37.21 -52.89 26.69
C HIS A 3 -36.38 -51.64 27.08
N SER A 4 -35.53 -51.25 26.16
CA SER A 4 -34.76 -49.97 26.26
C SER A 4 -35.49 -48.92 25.45
N THR A 5 -36.06 -47.91 26.13
CA THR A 5 -36.75 -46.77 25.51
C THR A 5 -35.73 -45.69 25.23
N LYS A 6 -35.48 -45.38 23.94
CA LYS A 6 -34.64 -44.28 23.50
C LYS A 6 -35.46 -42.98 23.53
N LEU A 7 -35.08 -42.05 24.39
CA LEU A 7 -35.54 -40.64 24.35
C LEU A 7 -34.80 -39.88 23.26
N VAL A 8 -35.56 -39.37 22.28
CA VAL A 8 -35.08 -38.48 21.24
C VAL A 8 -35.34 -37.05 21.69
N PHE A 9 -34.26 -36.31 22.03
CA PHE A 9 -34.34 -34.87 22.23
C PHE A 9 -34.27 -34.16 20.87
N ARG A 10 -35.35 -33.49 20.48
CA ARG A 10 -35.39 -32.53 19.40
C ARG A 10 -34.95 -31.16 19.91
N ALA A 11 -33.78 -30.67 19.51
CA ALA A 11 -33.37 -29.30 19.76
C ALA A 11 -33.88 -28.41 18.57
N THR A 12 -34.69 -27.42 18.92
CA THR A 12 -35.08 -26.33 17.99
C THR A 12 -33.99 -25.25 18.00
N PRO A 13 -33.60 -24.73 16.80
CA PRO A 13 -32.65 -23.62 16.77
C PRO A 13 -33.36 -22.30 17.08
N GLN A 14 -32.99 -21.64 18.16
CA GLN A 14 -33.37 -20.25 18.42
C GLN A 14 -32.51 -19.34 17.56
N ALA A 15 -33.13 -18.58 16.67
CA ALA A 15 -32.50 -17.52 15.89
C ALA A 15 -32.18 -16.33 16.80
N LEU A 16 -30.92 -16.08 17.05
CA LEU A 16 -30.43 -14.87 17.71
C LEU A 16 -30.44 -13.72 16.70
N CYS A 17 -31.41 -12.83 16.82
CA CYS A 17 -31.48 -11.56 16.11
C CYS A 17 -30.55 -10.54 16.78
N PHE A 18 -29.46 -10.15 16.14
CA PHE A 18 -28.61 -9.06 16.60
C PHE A 18 -29.09 -7.73 16.02
N PRO A 19 -29.20 -6.66 16.84
CA PRO A 19 -29.61 -5.37 16.33
C PRO A 19 -28.47 -4.72 15.52
N VAL A 20 -28.77 -4.35 14.29
CA VAL A 20 -27.90 -3.55 13.42
C VAL A 20 -27.81 -2.14 13.99
N ARG A 21 -26.67 -1.77 14.55
CA ARG A 21 -26.35 -0.38 14.94
C ARG A 21 -26.06 0.43 13.67
N SER A 22 -26.91 1.40 13.40
CA SER A 22 -26.69 2.41 12.37
C SER A 22 -25.50 3.28 12.73
N TYR A 23 -24.48 3.32 11.86
CA TYR A 23 -23.37 4.27 11.94
C TYR A 23 -23.82 5.63 11.43
N SER A 24 -23.95 6.59 12.34
CA SER A 24 -24.11 8.00 12.04
C SER A 24 -22.85 8.54 11.37
N ARG A 25 -22.98 9.11 10.16
CA ARG A 25 -21.90 9.79 9.44
C ARG A 25 -21.55 11.08 10.16
N TYR A 26 -20.37 11.15 10.72
CA TYR A 26 -19.81 12.39 11.26
C TYR A 26 -19.34 13.27 10.09
N VAL A 27 -20.12 14.28 9.76
CA VAL A 27 -19.75 15.33 8.79
C VAL A 27 -18.87 16.35 9.51
N ARG A 28 -17.60 16.38 9.16
CA ARG A 28 -16.64 17.36 9.67
C ARG A 28 -16.83 18.67 8.92
N THR A 29 -17.45 19.64 9.57
CA THR A 29 -17.53 21.03 9.09
C THR A 29 -16.18 21.71 9.23
N VAL A 30 -15.65 22.20 8.11
CA VAL A 30 -14.44 23.04 8.05
C VAL A 30 -14.84 24.47 8.38
N PRO A 31 -14.19 25.17 9.32
CA PRO A 31 -14.47 26.58 9.56
C PRO A 31 -13.95 27.46 8.42
N LYS A 32 -14.83 28.32 7.90
CA LYS A 32 -14.47 29.36 6.94
C LYS A 32 -13.61 30.42 7.64
N THR A 33 -12.39 30.60 7.16
CA THR A 33 -11.54 31.72 7.54
C THR A 33 -12.08 33.03 6.90
N ALA A 34 -12.20 34.03 7.74
CA ALA A 34 -12.70 35.37 7.39
C ALA A 34 -11.69 36.12 6.48
N SER A 35 -12.24 36.71 5.44
CA SER A 35 -11.56 37.61 4.51
C SER A 35 -11.33 38.99 5.18
N ALA A 36 -10.07 39.39 5.30
CA ALA A 36 -9.72 40.75 5.70
C ALA A 36 -9.75 41.66 4.48
N LYS A 37 -10.58 42.70 4.59
CA LYS A 37 -10.65 43.84 3.66
C LYS A 37 -9.41 44.71 3.83
N THR A 38 -8.74 45.03 2.72
CA THR A 38 -7.80 46.16 2.69
C THR A 38 -8.25 47.13 1.61
N THR A 39 -8.42 48.33 2.04
CA THR A 39 -8.97 49.52 1.37
C THR A 39 -8.05 50.06 0.26
N SER A 40 -8.71 50.47 -0.78
CA SER A 40 -8.21 51.22 -1.94
C SER A 40 -7.70 52.61 -1.57
N LYS A 41 -6.70 53.14 -2.30
CA LYS A 41 -6.49 54.54 -2.54
C LYS A 41 -6.22 54.82 -4.01
N LEU A 42 -6.97 55.86 -4.46
CA LEU A 42 -7.13 56.42 -5.78
C LEU A 42 -5.84 56.86 -6.50
N ALA A 43 -6.01 56.84 -7.76
CA ALA A 43 -5.52 57.44 -8.99
C ALA A 43 -4.75 58.80 -8.92
N PRO A 44 -4.17 59.35 -10.01
CA PRO A 44 -4.94 59.73 -11.20
C PRO A 44 -4.30 59.43 -12.58
N SER A 45 -5.20 59.51 -13.56
CA SER A 45 -5.09 59.51 -15.01
C SER A 45 -4.25 60.67 -15.59
N ILE A 46 -3.58 60.44 -16.73
CA ILE A 46 -3.41 61.43 -17.81
C ILE A 46 -3.44 60.69 -19.17
N THR A 47 -4.27 61.23 -20.04
CA THR A 47 -4.57 61.01 -21.45
C THR A 47 -3.43 61.47 -22.39
N THR A 48 -3.34 60.87 -23.58
CA THR A 48 -3.39 61.39 -24.97
C THR A 48 -2.80 60.38 -25.92
N GLU A 49 -3.58 59.84 -26.80
CA GLU A 49 -3.87 60.18 -28.20
C GLU A 49 -2.75 59.85 -29.23
N ASP A 50 -3.20 59.08 -30.24
CA ASP A 50 -2.83 59.02 -31.67
C ASP A 50 -1.47 58.41 -32.03
N GLU A 51 -1.39 57.56 -32.98
CA GLU A 51 -1.86 57.34 -34.35
C GLU A 51 -1.15 56.16 -35.02
N VAL A 52 -1.84 55.49 -35.92
CA VAL A 52 -1.44 54.94 -37.23
C VAL A 52 -0.69 53.61 -37.32
N ALA A 53 -1.37 52.76 -38.05
CA ALA A 53 -1.04 51.45 -38.61
C ALA A 53 0.32 51.35 -39.32
N GLU A 54 0.92 50.19 -39.13
CA GLU A 54 1.54 49.51 -40.29
C GLU A 54 1.55 47.99 -40.05
N GLN A 55 1.04 47.24 -41.01
CA GLN A 55 1.07 45.80 -41.09
C GLN A 55 2.44 45.37 -41.55
N ASP A 56 3.06 44.42 -40.89
CA ASP A 56 4.02 43.53 -41.53
C ASP A 56 3.98 42.12 -40.96
N PRO A 57 4.02 41.09 -41.76
CA PRO A 57 3.67 39.72 -41.41
C PRO A 57 4.89 38.92 -40.96
N SER A 58 4.58 37.85 -40.25
CA SER A 58 5.53 36.78 -39.90
C SER A 58 6.48 37.06 -38.71
N LEU A 59 5.91 36.96 -37.52
CA LEU A 59 6.68 36.42 -36.36
C LEU A 59 5.93 35.22 -35.84
N GLN A 60 6.35 34.06 -36.28
CA GLN A 60 6.02 32.78 -35.65
C GLN A 60 6.51 32.87 -34.20
N GLU A 61 5.60 32.83 -33.28
CA GLU A 61 5.93 32.61 -31.88
C GLU A 61 6.72 31.31 -31.75
N PRO A 62 7.85 31.30 -31.02
CA PRO A 62 8.49 30.06 -30.70
C PRO A 62 7.55 29.35 -29.69
N GLN A 63 6.88 28.31 -30.20
CA GLN A 63 6.24 27.32 -29.31
C GLN A 63 7.33 26.84 -28.34
N SER A 64 7.26 27.31 -27.09
CA SER A 64 8.05 26.75 -26.02
C SER A 64 7.62 25.30 -25.87
N ALA A 65 8.30 24.41 -26.59
CA ALA A 65 8.28 23.01 -26.30
C ALA A 65 8.89 22.84 -24.91
N THR A 66 8.05 22.92 -23.88
CA THR A 66 8.32 22.29 -22.60
C THR A 66 8.39 20.79 -22.92
N SER A 67 9.57 20.35 -23.34
CA SER A 67 9.89 18.94 -23.32
C SER A 67 9.90 18.50 -21.87
N THR A 68 8.73 18.17 -21.33
CA THR A 68 8.66 17.21 -20.27
C THR A 68 9.25 15.95 -20.86
N ALA A 69 10.53 15.72 -20.60
CA ALA A 69 11.14 14.43 -20.82
C ALA A 69 10.35 13.44 -19.98
N SER A 70 9.32 12.88 -20.58
CA SER A 70 8.63 11.73 -20.00
C SER A 70 9.65 10.61 -20.08
N PHE A 71 10.17 10.20 -18.94
CA PHE A 71 10.88 8.94 -18.85
C PHE A 71 9.99 7.86 -19.43
N ALA A 72 10.26 7.44 -20.61
CA ALA A 72 9.66 6.28 -21.21
C ALA A 72 10.29 5.02 -20.58
N PHE A 73 10.00 4.79 -19.32
CA PHE A 73 10.26 3.51 -18.70
C PHE A 73 9.13 2.57 -19.15
N HIS A 74 9.37 1.84 -20.23
CA HIS A 74 8.44 0.84 -20.74
C HIS A 74 8.48 -0.39 -19.85
N ASP A 75 7.75 -0.36 -18.75
CA ASP A 75 7.52 -1.52 -17.87
C ASP A 75 6.07 -2.00 -17.97
N ALA A 76 5.38 -1.64 -19.04
CA ALA A 76 4.04 -2.15 -19.31
C ALA A 76 4.04 -3.69 -19.22
N PRO A 77 3.00 -4.30 -18.65
CA PRO A 77 2.77 -5.71 -18.83
C PRO A 77 2.81 -6.01 -20.31
N PRO A 78 3.40 -7.14 -20.75
CA PRO A 78 3.41 -7.48 -22.16
C PRO A 78 1.99 -7.39 -22.70
N GLU A 79 1.79 -6.53 -23.70
CA GLU A 79 0.50 -6.44 -24.38
C GLU A 79 0.11 -7.85 -24.80
N THR A 80 -1.10 -8.23 -24.47
CA THR A 80 -1.63 -9.50 -24.94
C THR A 80 -1.62 -9.45 -26.44
N ARG A 81 -0.57 -10.00 -27.05
CA ARG A 81 -0.66 -10.33 -28.46
C ARG A 81 -1.84 -11.25 -28.56
N SER A 82 -2.93 -10.72 -29.09
CA SER A 82 -4.06 -11.51 -29.56
C SER A 82 -3.51 -12.45 -30.63
N VAL A 83 -2.92 -13.54 -30.19
CA VAL A 83 -2.62 -14.67 -31.03
C VAL A 83 -3.97 -15.30 -31.35
N LEU A 84 -4.61 -14.73 -32.35
CA LEU A 84 -5.54 -15.48 -33.18
C LEU A 84 -4.80 -16.72 -33.68
N ASN A 85 -5.14 -17.86 -33.12
CA ASN A 85 -4.74 -19.22 -33.44
C ASN A 85 -3.91 -19.89 -32.34
N SER A 86 -4.61 -20.46 -31.39
CA SER A 86 -4.48 -21.91 -31.14
C SER A 86 -5.44 -22.35 -30.06
N SER A 87 -6.48 -23.03 -30.47
CA SER A 87 -7.13 -24.06 -29.70
C SER A 87 -6.06 -24.91 -29.00
N THR A 88 -6.05 -24.91 -27.66
CA THR A 88 -5.47 -25.93 -26.75
C THR A 88 -4.52 -25.49 -25.65
N ASN A 89 -4.18 -24.21 -25.49
CA ASN A 89 -3.52 -23.83 -24.24
C ASN A 89 -4.31 -22.69 -23.58
N ASN A 90 -4.87 -22.96 -22.38
CA ASN A 90 -5.47 -21.98 -21.50
C ASN A 90 -4.38 -21.00 -21.03
N ASN A 91 -3.91 -20.15 -21.94
CA ASN A 91 -2.95 -19.12 -21.60
C ASN A 91 -3.72 -17.98 -20.91
N ILE A 92 -3.69 -17.96 -19.59
CA ILE A 92 -4.34 -16.95 -18.79
C ILE A 92 -3.51 -15.67 -18.85
N ASP A 93 -4.09 -14.59 -19.32
CA ASP A 93 -3.47 -13.28 -19.20
C ASP A 93 -3.66 -12.76 -17.76
N TRP A 94 -2.59 -12.83 -16.99
CA TRP A 94 -2.60 -12.40 -15.60
C TRP A 94 -2.61 -10.87 -15.42
N SER A 95 -2.39 -10.09 -16.47
CA SER A 95 -2.47 -8.62 -16.39
C SER A 95 -3.92 -8.13 -16.23
N ASP A 96 -4.90 -8.91 -16.72
CA ASP A 96 -6.31 -8.53 -16.70
C ASP A 96 -7.23 -9.60 -16.08
N SER A 97 -6.81 -10.86 -16.05
CA SER A 97 -7.65 -11.97 -15.60
C SER A 97 -7.94 -11.94 -14.09
N TYR A 98 -9.17 -12.28 -13.72
CA TYR A 98 -9.61 -12.58 -12.35
C TYR A 98 -9.76 -14.09 -12.10
N HIS A 99 -9.08 -14.92 -12.89
CA HIS A 99 -9.21 -16.37 -12.82
C HIS A 99 -8.94 -16.90 -11.41
N GLY A 100 -9.91 -17.66 -10.88
CA GLY A 100 -9.83 -18.32 -9.58
C GLY A 100 -10.00 -17.45 -8.35
N LEU A 101 -10.25 -16.13 -8.50
CA LEU A 101 -10.48 -15.26 -7.37
C LEU A 101 -11.74 -15.69 -6.59
N GLY A 102 -11.56 -16.00 -5.30
CA GLY A 102 -12.66 -16.42 -4.42
C GLY A 102 -13.33 -17.74 -4.81
N SER A 103 -12.78 -18.52 -5.73
CA SER A 103 -13.42 -19.73 -6.27
C SER A 103 -13.51 -20.87 -5.25
N GLN A 104 -12.48 -21.06 -4.45
CA GLN A 104 -12.43 -22.13 -3.44
C GLN A 104 -11.35 -21.83 -2.38
N PRO A 105 -11.53 -22.28 -1.12
CA PRO A 105 -10.51 -22.17 -0.10
C PRO A 105 -9.30 -23.04 -0.44
N PHE A 106 -8.15 -22.73 0.17
CA PHE A 106 -7.00 -23.64 0.18
C PHE A 106 -7.22 -24.80 1.15
N SER A 107 -6.43 -25.86 1.00
CA SER A 107 -6.45 -26.98 1.93
C SER A 107 -6.16 -26.52 3.35
N ARG A 108 -6.57 -27.33 4.34
CA ARG A 108 -6.39 -26.99 5.75
C ARG A 108 -4.90 -26.85 6.10
N GLU A 109 -4.04 -27.67 5.55
CA GLU A 109 -2.60 -27.64 5.78
C GLU A 109 -1.99 -26.31 5.32
N ILE A 110 -2.41 -25.80 4.15
CA ILE A 110 -2.01 -24.48 3.64
C ILE A 110 -2.57 -23.38 4.54
N ALA A 111 -3.86 -23.45 4.88
CA ALA A 111 -4.51 -22.45 5.72
C ALA A 111 -3.87 -22.36 7.12
N ASP A 112 -3.51 -23.48 7.73
CA ASP A 112 -2.83 -23.53 9.04
C ASP A 112 -1.47 -22.82 8.99
N ILE A 113 -0.75 -22.90 7.86
CA ILE A 113 0.52 -22.19 7.67
C ILE A 113 0.28 -20.67 7.51
N LEU A 114 -0.70 -20.28 6.69
CA LEU A 114 -0.97 -18.87 6.38
C LEU A 114 -1.52 -18.10 7.60
N LEU A 115 -2.37 -18.75 8.38
CA LEU A 115 -3.04 -18.17 9.54
C LEU A 115 -2.24 -18.33 10.84
N ALA A 116 -1.08 -18.99 10.80
CA ALA A 116 -0.25 -19.18 11.97
C ALA A 116 0.13 -17.84 12.62
N PRO A 117 0.06 -17.73 13.96
CA PRO A 117 0.50 -16.53 14.67
C PRO A 117 1.96 -16.21 14.34
N ILE A 118 2.26 -14.93 14.14
CA ILE A 118 3.66 -14.47 13.96
C ILE A 118 4.42 -14.65 15.27
N LYS A 119 5.68 -15.05 15.15
CA LYS A 119 6.58 -15.10 16.33
C LYS A 119 6.94 -13.69 16.76
N ASP A 120 6.87 -13.41 18.05
CA ASP A 120 7.22 -12.09 18.61
C ASP A 120 8.61 -11.59 18.19
N GLN A 121 9.57 -12.50 18.05
CA GLN A 121 10.95 -12.20 17.62
C GLN A 121 11.09 -11.84 16.14
N ASP A 122 10.07 -12.06 15.33
CA ASP A 122 10.07 -11.74 13.89
C ASP A 122 9.47 -10.36 13.61
N ILE A 123 8.87 -9.72 14.63
CA ILE A 123 8.24 -8.41 14.52
C ILE A 123 9.27 -7.33 14.85
N GLU A 124 9.31 -6.32 13.98
CA GLU A 124 10.17 -5.16 14.12
C GLU A 124 9.35 -3.89 14.34
N ILE A 125 9.99 -2.84 14.86
CA ILE A 125 9.39 -1.52 15.05
C ILE A 125 10.21 -0.45 14.36
N LYS A 126 9.54 0.41 13.58
CA LYS A 126 10.15 1.62 13.02
C LYS A 126 10.28 2.70 14.09
N PRO A 127 11.19 3.67 13.92
CA PRO A 127 11.36 4.79 14.85
C PRO A 127 10.09 5.62 15.08
N ASP A 128 9.17 5.64 14.13
CA ASP A 128 7.85 6.29 14.23
C ASP A 128 6.81 5.46 15.02
N GLY A 129 7.17 4.24 15.38
CA GLY A 129 6.33 3.32 16.16
C GLY A 129 5.47 2.38 15.30
N LEU A 130 5.66 2.31 13.99
CA LEU A 130 4.99 1.34 13.14
C LEU A 130 5.59 -0.05 13.35
N LEU A 131 4.77 -1.03 13.74
CA LEU A 131 5.17 -2.44 13.75
C LEU A 131 5.12 -3.00 12.34
N TYR A 132 6.08 -3.82 12.00
CA TYR A 132 6.11 -4.49 10.71
C TYR A 132 6.77 -5.85 10.77
N LEU A 133 6.43 -6.71 9.83
CA LEU A 133 7.13 -7.95 9.56
C LEU A 133 8.05 -7.72 8.35
N PRO A 134 9.36 -8.01 8.43
CA PRO A 134 10.24 -7.90 7.27
C PRO A 134 9.73 -8.71 6.07
N GLU A 135 9.81 -8.14 4.87
CA GLU A 135 9.22 -8.70 3.65
C GLU A 135 9.68 -10.14 3.37
N ILE A 136 10.94 -10.46 3.64
CA ILE A 136 11.47 -11.81 3.47
C ILE A 136 10.72 -12.87 4.29
N LYS A 137 10.10 -12.49 5.41
CA LYS A 137 9.30 -13.40 6.22
C LYS A 137 8.00 -13.78 5.51
N TYR A 138 7.36 -12.82 4.82
CA TYR A 138 6.19 -13.11 3.97
C TYR A 138 6.56 -14.12 2.87
N ARG A 139 7.68 -13.92 2.17
CA ARG A 139 8.14 -14.87 1.14
C ARG A 139 8.38 -16.27 1.71
N ARG A 140 8.99 -16.36 2.91
CA ARG A 140 9.23 -17.65 3.59
C ARG A 140 7.91 -18.36 3.95
N ILE A 141 6.90 -17.60 4.39
CA ILE A 141 5.57 -18.15 4.68
C ILE A 141 4.91 -18.65 3.39
N LEU A 142 4.93 -17.85 2.31
CA LEU A 142 4.40 -18.27 1.01
C LEU A 142 5.12 -19.49 0.45
N ASN A 143 6.46 -19.55 0.54
CA ASN A 143 7.23 -20.72 0.13
C ASN A 143 6.90 -21.96 0.97
N LYS A 144 6.62 -21.79 2.26
CA LYS A 144 6.21 -22.91 3.13
C LYS A 144 4.80 -23.39 2.80
N ALA A 145 3.87 -22.47 2.49
CA ALA A 145 2.46 -22.78 2.21
C ALA A 145 2.25 -23.39 0.81
N PHE A 146 2.90 -22.83 -0.20
CA PHE A 146 2.65 -23.15 -1.61
C PHE A 146 3.81 -23.88 -2.31
N GLY A 147 4.96 -23.97 -1.65
CA GLY A 147 6.20 -24.41 -2.26
C GLY A 147 6.90 -23.31 -3.07
N PRO A 148 8.24 -23.37 -3.24
CA PRO A 148 8.96 -22.50 -4.16
C PRO A 148 8.43 -22.68 -5.59
N GLY A 149 8.06 -21.56 -6.25
CA GLY A 149 7.44 -21.61 -7.58
C GLY A 149 5.93 -21.87 -7.59
N GLY A 150 5.30 -22.22 -6.46
CA GLY A 150 3.85 -22.41 -6.35
C GLY A 150 3.06 -21.11 -6.20
N TRP A 151 3.75 -19.97 -6.15
CA TRP A 151 3.16 -18.63 -6.07
C TRP A 151 4.00 -17.61 -6.87
N GLY A 152 3.40 -16.50 -7.23
CA GLY A 152 4.06 -15.41 -7.94
C GLY A 152 3.32 -14.08 -7.80
N LEU A 153 4.03 -13.00 -8.06
CA LEU A 153 3.48 -11.64 -8.09
C LEU A 153 3.61 -11.09 -9.50
N VAL A 154 2.49 -10.73 -10.11
CA VAL A 154 2.44 -10.23 -11.49
C VAL A 154 2.05 -8.75 -11.52
N PRO A 155 2.68 -7.92 -12.34
CA PRO A 155 2.23 -6.55 -12.55
C PRO A 155 0.90 -6.56 -13.31
N ARG A 156 -0.03 -5.67 -12.91
CA ARG A 156 -1.33 -5.52 -13.55
C ARG A 156 -1.49 -4.20 -14.30
N THR A 157 -0.68 -3.22 -13.95
CA THR A 157 -0.69 -1.90 -14.59
C THR A 157 0.73 -1.47 -14.92
N GLU A 158 0.86 -0.41 -15.68
CA GLU A 158 2.13 0.30 -15.79
C GLU A 158 2.52 0.96 -14.46
N SER A 159 3.80 1.26 -14.31
CA SER A 159 4.29 2.01 -13.16
C SER A 159 3.94 3.49 -13.31
N LEU A 160 3.30 4.03 -12.30
CA LEU A 160 3.11 5.47 -12.17
C LEU A 160 4.33 6.04 -11.43
N ILE A 161 5.16 6.77 -12.16
CA ILE A 161 6.38 7.38 -11.64
C ILE A 161 6.15 8.89 -11.51
N THR A 162 6.26 9.39 -10.29
CA THR A 162 6.24 10.82 -9.98
C THR A 162 7.64 11.27 -9.52
N LYS A 163 7.82 12.57 -9.25
CA LYS A 163 9.12 13.11 -8.78
C LYS A 163 9.62 12.52 -7.46
N SER A 164 8.74 11.94 -6.65
CA SER A 164 9.09 11.48 -5.30
C SER A 164 8.56 10.09 -4.94
N GLN A 165 7.69 9.50 -5.76
CA GLN A 165 7.03 8.24 -5.46
C GLN A 165 6.79 7.42 -6.71
N ILE A 166 6.94 6.11 -6.56
CA ILE A 166 6.54 5.13 -7.58
C ILE A 166 5.38 4.31 -7.02
N SER A 167 4.38 4.05 -7.86
CA SER A 167 3.31 3.12 -7.53
C SER A 167 2.96 2.22 -8.72
N ARG A 168 2.59 0.98 -8.42
CA ARG A 168 2.17 -0.02 -9.41
C ARG A 168 1.24 -1.02 -8.79
N GLU A 169 0.27 -1.50 -9.55
CA GLU A 169 -0.64 -2.54 -9.11
C GLU A 169 -0.10 -3.92 -9.44
N TYR A 170 -0.23 -4.84 -8.49
CA TYR A 170 0.20 -6.23 -8.61
C TYR A 170 -0.91 -7.18 -8.19
N GLY A 171 -0.94 -8.35 -8.84
CA GLY A 171 -1.76 -9.48 -8.45
C GLY A 171 -0.90 -10.60 -7.84
N LEU A 172 -1.35 -11.16 -6.73
CA LEU A 172 -0.75 -12.34 -6.12
C LEU A 172 -1.44 -13.59 -6.68
N ILE A 173 -0.65 -14.44 -7.33
CA ILE A 173 -1.09 -15.71 -7.88
C ILE A 173 -0.57 -16.84 -6.99
N CYS A 174 -1.45 -17.77 -6.59
CA CYS A 174 -1.08 -18.97 -5.85
C CYS A 174 -1.74 -20.19 -6.47
N HIS A 175 -0.96 -21.21 -6.82
CA HIS A 175 -1.43 -22.44 -7.49
C HIS A 175 -2.33 -22.15 -8.70
N GLY A 176 -1.89 -21.22 -9.57
CA GLY A 176 -2.63 -20.87 -10.80
C GLY A 176 -3.94 -20.12 -10.58
N ARG A 177 -4.16 -19.50 -9.42
CA ARG A 177 -5.34 -18.68 -9.11
C ARG A 177 -4.93 -17.30 -8.64
N LEU A 178 -5.63 -16.26 -9.10
CA LEU A 178 -5.52 -14.92 -8.53
C LEU A 178 -6.10 -14.94 -7.11
N ILE A 179 -5.38 -14.42 -6.16
CA ILE A 179 -5.79 -14.40 -4.74
C ILE A 179 -6.13 -12.98 -4.28
N SER A 180 -5.32 -12.02 -4.66
CA SER A 180 -5.43 -10.64 -4.20
C SER A 180 -4.80 -9.69 -5.18
N ILE A 181 -5.28 -8.46 -5.20
CA ILE A 181 -4.71 -7.36 -5.98
C ILE A 181 -4.39 -6.23 -5.01
N ALA A 182 -3.19 -5.66 -5.11
CA ALA A 182 -2.81 -4.51 -4.31
C ALA A 182 -1.89 -3.56 -5.07
N ARG A 183 -2.08 -2.27 -4.85
CA ARG A 183 -1.17 -1.25 -5.33
C ARG A 183 -0.01 -1.10 -4.35
N GLY A 184 1.21 -1.34 -4.82
CA GLY A 184 2.42 -1.01 -4.09
C GLY A 184 2.77 0.46 -4.27
N GLU A 185 3.50 1.00 -3.31
CA GLU A 185 4.00 2.37 -3.30
C GLU A 185 5.39 2.40 -2.69
N GLN A 186 6.26 3.24 -3.25
CA GLN A 186 7.59 3.47 -2.71
C GLN A 186 8.00 4.91 -2.96
N ASP A 187 8.28 5.62 -1.88
CA ASP A 187 8.91 6.93 -1.96
C ASP A 187 10.40 6.75 -2.30
N TYR A 188 10.94 7.65 -3.11
CA TYR A 188 12.36 7.69 -3.42
C TYR A 188 12.88 9.13 -3.46
N PHE A 189 14.16 9.26 -3.14
CA PHE A 189 14.88 10.52 -3.10
C PHE A 189 16.19 10.33 -3.86
N GLY A 190 16.53 11.27 -4.69
CA GLY A 190 17.68 11.18 -5.59
C GLY A 190 17.23 11.21 -7.04
N GLY A 191 18.13 10.97 -7.95
CA GLY A 191 17.83 11.02 -9.37
C GLY A 191 17.21 9.73 -9.90
N GLU A 192 17.19 9.67 -11.20
CA GLU A 192 16.64 8.56 -11.99
C GLU A 192 17.28 7.21 -11.69
N GLU A 193 18.53 7.23 -11.21
CA GLU A 193 19.26 6.03 -10.81
C GLU A 193 18.61 5.29 -9.63
N LYS A 194 17.70 5.95 -8.90
CA LYS A 194 16.94 5.34 -7.78
C LYS A 194 15.64 4.67 -8.19
N VAL A 195 15.17 4.91 -9.42
CA VAL A 195 13.89 4.39 -9.92
C VAL A 195 13.86 2.87 -9.87
N THR A 196 14.89 2.18 -10.32
CA THR A 196 14.96 0.71 -10.32
C THR A 196 14.85 0.11 -8.90
N THR A 197 15.58 0.72 -7.94
CA THR A 197 15.51 0.30 -6.54
C THR A 197 14.12 0.56 -5.95
N ALA A 198 13.52 1.70 -6.30
CA ALA A 198 12.18 2.05 -5.83
C ALA A 198 11.09 1.13 -6.44
N LEU A 199 11.26 0.67 -7.68
CA LEU A 199 10.38 -0.33 -8.29
C LEU A 199 10.38 -1.66 -7.51
N GLU A 200 11.55 -2.14 -7.08
CA GLU A 200 11.62 -3.35 -6.22
C GLU A 200 11.01 -3.10 -4.83
N GLY A 201 11.17 -1.90 -4.27
CA GLY A 201 10.50 -1.50 -3.04
C GLY A 201 8.97 -1.47 -3.19
N CYS A 202 8.48 -0.92 -4.30
CA CYS A 202 7.07 -0.90 -4.67
C CYS A 202 6.48 -2.31 -4.78
N LYS A 203 7.19 -3.22 -5.45
CA LYS A 203 6.82 -4.64 -5.57
C LYS A 203 6.76 -5.35 -4.22
N SER A 204 7.74 -5.11 -3.35
CA SER A 204 7.77 -5.65 -1.99
C SER A 204 6.61 -5.12 -1.14
N ASN A 205 6.26 -3.84 -1.27
CA ASN A 205 5.12 -3.23 -0.60
C ASN A 205 3.79 -3.86 -1.08
N ALA A 206 3.62 -4.06 -2.39
CA ALA A 206 2.45 -4.73 -2.95
C ALA A 206 2.31 -6.17 -2.43
N LEU A 207 3.41 -6.94 -2.37
CA LEU A 207 3.40 -8.30 -1.83
C LEU A 207 2.87 -8.35 -0.40
N MET A 208 3.37 -7.49 0.48
CA MET A 208 2.92 -7.43 1.87
C MET A 208 1.43 -7.07 1.96
N ARG A 209 0.95 -6.16 1.09
CA ARG A 209 -0.47 -5.79 1.02
C ARG A 209 -1.34 -6.95 0.53
N CYS A 210 -0.95 -7.67 -0.51
CA CYS A 210 -1.66 -8.85 -0.99
C CYS A 210 -1.74 -9.96 0.08
N CYS A 211 -0.68 -10.15 0.85
CA CYS A 211 -0.63 -11.16 1.90
C CYS A 211 -1.63 -10.93 3.04
N LYS A 212 -2.19 -9.72 3.18
CA LYS A 212 -3.27 -9.43 4.16
C LYS A 212 -4.51 -10.28 3.89
N ASP A 213 -4.88 -10.44 2.62
CA ASP A 213 -6.07 -11.19 2.24
C ASP A 213 -5.91 -12.70 2.48
N LEU A 214 -4.67 -13.18 2.56
CA LEU A 214 -4.34 -14.53 3.00
C LEU A 214 -4.30 -14.69 4.54
N GLY A 215 -4.50 -13.60 5.29
CA GLY A 215 -4.43 -13.61 6.75
C GLY A 215 -3.02 -13.62 7.33
N ILE A 216 -1.98 -13.57 6.49
CA ILE A 216 -0.57 -13.58 6.93
C ILE A 216 -0.32 -12.32 7.78
N ALA A 217 0.22 -12.53 8.97
CA ALA A 217 0.57 -11.45 9.89
C ALA A 217 -0.60 -10.54 10.28
N SER A 218 -1.83 -11.07 10.32
CA SER A 218 -3.05 -10.31 10.60
C SER A 218 -3.01 -9.50 11.90
N GLY A 219 -2.29 -9.97 12.91
CA GLY A 219 -2.08 -9.24 14.17
C GLY A 219 -1.46 -7.85 13.99
N LEU A 220 -0.67 -7.62 12.95
CA LEU A 220 -0.07 -6.30 12.68
C LEU A 220 -1.08 -5.25 12.17
N TRP A 221 -2.30 -5.68 11.88
CA TRP A 221 -3.43 -4.82 11.49
C TRP A 221 -4.48 -4.70 12.61
N ASP A 222 -4.31 -5.47 13.71
CA ASP A 222 -5.17 -5.40 14.88
C ASP A 222 -4.61 -4.39 15.89
N PRO A 223 -5.34 -3.27 16.13
CA PRO A 223 -4.92 -2.28 17.12
C PRO A 223 -4.78 -2.85 18.54
N GLY A 224 -5.55 -3.89 18.87
CA GLY A 224 -5.48 -4.56 20.17
C GLY A 224 -4.15 -5.28 20.36
N PHE A 225 -3.76 -6.07 19.37
CA PHE A 225 -2.47 -6.74 19.31
C PHE A 225 -1.31 -5.74 19.35
N ILE A 226 -1.35 -4.70 18.50
CA ILE A 226 -0.30 -3.68 18.41
C ILE A 226 -0.04 -3.01 19.75
N ARG A 227 -1.10 -2.59 20.48
CA ARG A 227 -0.95 -1.96 21.80
C ARG A 227 -0.31 -2.90 22.82
N LYS A 228 -0.79 -4.15 22.89
CA LYS A 228 -0.26 -5.15 23.82
C LYS A 228 1.20 -5.48 23.53
N TRP A 229 1.54 -5.68 22.27
CA TRP A 229 2.88 -6.03 21.85
C TRP A 229 3.87 -4.88 22.11
N LYS A 230 3.49 -3.63 21.79
CA LYS A 230 4.30 -2.43 22.10
C LYS A 230 4.56 -2.29 23.59
N ALA A 231 3.54 -2.42 24.42
CA ALA A 231 3.69 -2.32 25.88
C ALA A 231 4.69 -3.35 26.43
N LYS A 232 4.69 -4.56 25.86
CA LYS A 232 5.57 -5.64 26.28
C LYS A 232 7.01 -5.48 25.79
N TYR A 233 7.20 -5.17 24.50
CA TYR A 233 8.50 -5.28 23.82
C TYR A 233 9.15 -3.95 23.47
N CYS A 234 8.42 -2.83 23.47
CA CYS A 234 8.91 -1.53 23.03
C CYS A 234 8.95 -0.51 24.16
N GLU A 235 9.78 0.51 23.94
CA GLU A 235 9.83 1.71 24.77
C GLU A 235 9.97 2.97 23.92
N GLU A 236 9.42 4.08 24.38
CA GLU A 236 9.64 5.40 23.82
C GLU A 236 10.84 6.05 24.51
N VAL A 237 11.74 6.60 23.73
CA VAL A 237 12.94 7.28 24.22
C VAL A 237 13.06 8.68 23.62
N PHE A 238 13.55 9.62 24.44
CA PHE A 238 13.91 10.94 23.98
C PHE A 238 15.29 10.91 23.31
N VAL A 239 15.37 11.49 22.13
CA VAL A 239 16.60 11.52 21.34
C VAL A 239 16.87 12.91 20.83
N GLU A 240 18.15 13.20 20.59
CA GLU A 240 18.63 14.40 19.93
C GLU A 240 19.31 14.00 18.62
N HIS A 241 18.98 14.71 17.54
CA HIS A 241 19.67 14.53 16.27
C HIS A 241 21.06 15.17 16.34
N VAL A 242 22.10 14.42 16.06
CA VAL A 242 23.51 14.82 16.27
C VAL A 242 23.87 16.12 15.55
N VAL A 243 23.38 16.32 14.31
CA VAL A 243 23.73 17.47 13.47
C VAL A 243 22.87 18.70 13.79
N ASN A 244 21.53 18.54 13.70
CA ASN A 244 20.61 19.69 13.79
C ASN A 244 20.10 19.95 15.22
N LYS A 245 20.53 19.16 16.21
CA LYS A 245 20.19 19.29 17.63
C LYS A 245 18.68 19.23 17.94
N LYS A 246 17.85 18.81 16.96
CA LYS A 246 16.41 18.68 17.18
C LYS A 246 16.12 17.48 18.08
N LYS A 247 15.29 17.71 19.10
CA LYS A 247 14.84 16.69 20.04
C LYS A 247 13.51 16.10 19.55
N LYS A 248 13.35 14.78 19.65
CA LYS A 248 12.09 14.08 19.39
C LYS A 248 11.99 12.78 20.18
N LYS A 249 10.80 12.21 20.23
CA LYS A 249 10.55 10.88 20.78
C LYS A 249 10.61 9.86 19.67
N LEU A 250 11.28 8.75 19.91
CA LEU A 250 11.37 7.62 19.00
C LEU A 250 11.00 6.33 19.75
N TRP A 251 10.44 5.40 19.00
CA TRP A 251 10.22 4.04 19.46
C TRP A 251 11.44 3.17 19.18
N LYS A 252 11.75 2.27 20.11
CA LYS A 252 12.73 1.19 19.90
C LYS A 252 12.30 -0.08 20.64
N LEU A 253 12.89 -1.21 20.28
CA LEU A 253 12.77 -2.44 21.06
C LEU A 253 13.54 -2.29 22.37
N LYS A 254 12.99 -2.79 23.48
CA LYS A 254 13.67 -2.85 24.77
C LYS A 254 14.98 -3.66 24.72
N SER A 255 15.04 -4.64 23.81
CA SER A 255 16.26 -5.42 23.56
C SER A 255 17.39 -4.60 22.92
N ASN A 256 17.07 -3.53 22.20
CA ASN A 256 18.06 -2.69 21.52
C ASN A 256 18.65 -1.69 22.53
N LYS A 257 19.88 -1.92 22.95
CA LYS A 257 20.54 -1.07 23.94
C LYS A 257 20.91 0.32 23.41
N LYS A 258 21.16 0.45 22.11
CA LYS A 258 21.63 1.71 21.49
C LYS A 258 20.65 2.16 20.40
N ILE A 259 20.53 3.47 20.24
CA ILE A 259 19.87 4.10 19.09
C ILE A 259 20.94 4.34 18.02
N GLU A 260 20.57 4.07 16.79
CA GLU A 260 21.44 4.24 15.64
C GLU A 260 21.57 5.71 15.24
N TYR A 261 22.73 6.02 14.63
CA TYR A 261 22.96 7.32 13.99
C TYR A 261 21.80 7.59 12.99
N PRO A 262 21.31 8.85 12.86
CA PRO A 262 21.88 10.10 13.36
C PRO A 262 21.38 10.55 14.75
N TYR A 263 20.79 9.68 15.53
CA TYR A 263 20.22 10.04 16.82
C TYR A 263 21.08 9.57 18.00
N LYS A 264 21.09 10.39 19.06
CA LYS A 264 21.69 10.08 20.35
C LYS A 264 20.60 10.11 21.41
N GLN A 265 20.54 9.11 22.27
CA GLN A 265 19.63 9.08 23.42
C GLN A 265 20.08 10.14 24.43
N LEU A 266 19.10 10.87 24.98
CA LEU A 266 19.28 11.86 26.03
C LEU A 266 19.33 11.21 27.39
#